data_a10cafd18b911ff56614d5b272cabc8d
#
_entry.id   a10cafd18b911ff56614d5b272cabc8d
#
_cell.length_a   1.000
_cell.length_b   1.000
_cell.length_c   1.000
_cell.angle_alpha   90.00
_cell.angle_beta   90.00
_cell.angle_gamma   90.00
#
_symmetry.space_group_name_H-M   'P 1'
#
loop_
_entity.id
_entity.type
_entity.pdbx_description
1 polymer ?
#
loop_
_entity_poly.entity_id
_entity_poly.type
_entity_poly.pdbx_seq_one_letter_code
_entity_poly.pdbx_strand_id
1 'polypeptide(L)'
;NEKAARTANNGANPPDLSLIIKARKDGPQYVKALLTGYADPPSNVHLAPGMYYNLYFSGHQIAMAPPLSKDLVQYADGTPATVDQMAHDVVTFLAWASEPEMEERKHLGVKVLIYLLIFTVLIGLIKRRTWRRLEE
;
A
#
# COMPACT_ATOMS: atom_id res chain seq x y z
N ASN A 1 -6.37 -23.40 6.58
CA ASN A 1 -5.62 -23.89 5.45
C ASN A 1 -6.29 -23.42 4.13
N GLU A 2 -5.61 -23.52 3.01
CA GLU A 2 -6.07 -23.03 1.72
C GLU A 2 -7.44 -23.64 1.29
N LYS A 3 -7.67 -24.91 1.54
CA LYS A 3 -8.95 -25.57 1.22
C LYS A 3 -10.12 -24.93 2.00
N ALA A 4 -9.94 -24.67 3.28
CA ALA A 4 -10.97 -24.03 4.11
C ALA A 4 -11.23 -22.59 3.64
N ALA A 5 -10.17 -21.84 3.29
CA ALA A 5 -10.31 -20.49 2.74
C ALA A 5 -11.10 -20.48 1.43
N ARG A 6 -10.80 -21.37 0.49
CA ARG A 6 -11.56 -21.51 -0.77
C ARG A 6 -13.02 -21.90 -0.52
N THR A 7 -13.28 -22.83 0.40
CA THR A 7 -14.66 -23.23 0.72
C THR A 7 -15.47 -22.06 1.28
N ALA A 8 -14.88 -21.26 2.15
CA ALA A 8 -15.52 -20.08 2.74
C ALA A 8 -15.71 -18.91 1.76
N ASN A 9 -15.00 -18.90 0.60
CA ASN A 9 -15.01 -17.81 -0.37
C ASN A 9 -15.46 -18.28 -1.77
N ASN A 10 -16.45 -19.13 -1.86
CA ASN A 10 -17.05 -19.64 -3.11
C ASN A 10 -16.01 -20.20 -4.11
N GLY A 11 -14.97 -20.85 -3.61
CA GLY A 11 -13.87 -21.41 -4.42
C GLY A 11 -12.72 -20.44 -4.70
N ALA A 12 -12.88 -19.15 -4.45
CA ALA A 12 -11.81 -18.17 -4.60
C ALA A 12 -10.75 -18.31 -3.50
N ASN A 13 -9.48 -18.07 -3.84
CA ASN A 13 -8.40 -18.05 -2.87
C ASN A 13 -8.09 -16.60 -2.48
N PRO A 14 -8.42 -16.16 -1.24
CA PRO A 14 -8.08 -14.82 -0.78
C PRO A 14 -6.55 -14.64 -0.76
N PRO A 15 -6.02 -13.52 -1.27
CA PRO A 15 -4.60 -13.24 -1.17
C PRO A 15 -4.17 -12.93 0.26
N ASP A 16 -2.90 -13.18 0.58
CA ASP A 16 -2.28 -12.66 1.79
C ASP A 16 -2.18 -11.12 1.70
N LEU A 17 -2.71 -10.43 2.70
CA LEU A 17 -2.74 -8.97 2.75
C LEU A 17 -1.48 -8.34 3.35
N SER A 18 -0.58 -9.13 3.95
CA SER A 18 0.62 -8.62 4.66
C SER A 18 1.49 -7.72 3.77
N LEU A 19 1.58 -8.04 2.48
CA LEU A 19 2.40 -7.31 1.52
C LEU A 19 1.58 -6.75 0.34
N ILE A 20 0.27 -6.69 0.45
CA ILE A 20 -0.62 -6.30 -0.65
C ILE A 20 -0.29 -4.90 -1.19
N ILE A 21 0.08 -3.98 -0.30
CA ILE A 21 0.46 -2.61 -0.63
C ILE A 21 1.72 -2.56 -1.50
N LYS A 22 2.67 -3.47 -1.29
CA LYS A 22 3.90 -3.59 -2.11
C LYS A 22 3.70 -4.43 -3.37
N ALA A 23 2.77 -5.36 -3.32
CA ALA A 23 2.52 -6.29 -4.41
C ALA A 23 1.70 -5.71 -5.57
N ARG A 24 1.22 -4.47 -5.44
CA ARG A 24 0.41 -3.80 -6.46
C ARG A 24 1.04 -2.47 -6.86
N LYS A 25 0.94 -2.15 -8.16
CA LYS A 25 1.27 -0.82 -8.66
C LYS A 25 0.33 0.19 -7.99
N ASP A 26 0.87 1.32 -7.55
CA ASP A 26 0.16 2.36 -6.81
C ASP A 26 -0.54 1.82 -5.53
N GLY A 27 0.09 0.84 -4.86
CA GLY A 27 -0.41 0.02 -3.77
C GLY A 27 -1.47 0.62 -2.87
N PRO A 28 -1.18 1.69 -2.07
CA PRO A 28 -2.18 2.27 -1.18
C PRO A 28 -3.41 2.83 -1.93
N GLN A 29 -3.17 3.55 -3.04
CA GLN A 29 -4.23 4.15 -3.86
C GLN A 29 -5.09 3.08 -4.52
N TYR A 30 -4.44 2.03 -5.05
CA TYR A 30 -5.16 0.90 -5.66
C TYR A 30 -6.05 0.18 -4.64
N VAL A 31 -5.53 -0.15 -3.44
CA VAL A 31 -6.31 -0.86 -2.42
C VAL A 31 -7.46 0.00 -1.91
N LYS A 32 -7.25 1.32 -1.72
CA LYS A 32 -8.33 2.25 -1.38
C LYS A 32 -9.41 2.27 -2.45
N ALA A 33 -9.01 2.46 -3.71
CA ALA A 33 -9.93 2.47 -4.85
C ALA A 33 -10.70 1.15 -4.97
N LEU A 34 -10.04 0.01 -4.75
CA LEU A 34 -10.68 -1.30 -4.75
C LEU A 34 -11.77 -1.40 -3.67
N LEU A 35 -11.48 -0.96 -2.44
CA LEU A 35 -12.43 -1.04 -1.32
C LEU A 35 -13.64 -0.11 -1.49
N THR A 36 -13.46 1.02 -2.18
CA THR A 36 -14.53 2.02 -2.42
C THR A 36 -15.18 1.90 -3.79
N GLY A 37 -14.65 1.05 -4.68
CA GLY A 37 -15.06 0.97 -6.09
C GLY A 37 -16.15 -0.04 -6.42
N TYR A 38 -16.85 -0.55 -5.44
CA TYR A 38 -18.01 -1.41 -5.69
C TYR A 38 -19.18 -0.60 -6.24
N ALA A 39 -19.80 -1.09 -7.31
CA ALA A 39 -20.93 -0.45 -7.97
C ALA A 39 -21.86 -1.51 -8.59
N ASP A 40 -23.05 -1.09 -8.98
CA ASP A 40 -23.93 -1.94 -9.74
C ASP A 40 -23.38 -2.15 -11.16
N PRO A 41 -23.46 -3.39 -11.69
CA PRO A 41 -22.94 -3.68 -13.01
C PRO A 41 -23.76 -2.94 -14.08
N PRO A 42 -23.10 -2.38 -15.12
CA PRO A 42 -23.82 -1.84 -16.27
C PRO A 42 -24.66 -2.93 -16.97
N SER A 43 -25.72 -2.53 -17.68
CA SER A 43 -26.67 -3.44 -18.32
C SER A 43 -26.03 -4.41 -19.36
N ASN A 44 -24.87 -4.08 -19.87
CA ASN A 44 -24.11 -4.89 -20.83
C ASN A 44 -23.10 -5.86 -20.18
N VAL A 45 -23.00 -5.89 -18.83
CA VAL A 45 -22.06 -6.75 -18.10
C VAL A 45 -22.82 -7.85 -17.39
N HIS A 46 -22.50 -9.09 -17.73
CA HIS A 46 -23.01 -10.27 -17.03
C HIS A 46 -21.96 -10.75 -16.03
N LEU A 47 -22.31 -10.70 -14.74
CA LEU A 47 -21.45 -11.22 -13.68
C LEU A 47 -21.54 -12.74 -13.60
N ALA A 48 -20.41 -13.39 -13.41
CA ALA A 48 -20.39 -14.80 -13.07
C ALA A 48 -21.00 -15.03 -11.65
N PRO A 49 -21.59 -16.20 -11.38
CA PRO A 49 -22.13 -16.50 -10.06
C PRO A 49 -21.10 -16.30 -8.94
N GLY A 50 -21.48 -15.57 -7.88
CA GLY A 50 -20.60 -15.26 -6.73
C GLY A 50 -19.57 -14.16 -6.99
N MET A 51 -19.64 -13.44 -8.10
CA MET A 51 -18.79 -12.28 -8.40
C MET A 51 -19.53 -10.97 -8.16
N TYR A 52 -18.77 -9.94 -7.83
CA TYR A 52 -19.23 -8.57 -7.61
C TYR A 52 -18.58 -7.64 -8.62
N TYR A 53 -19.30 -6.60 -9.03
CA TYR A 53 -18.75 -5.59 -9.94
C TYR A 53 -17.89 -4.60 -9.16
N ASN A 54 -16.69 -4.31 -9.71
CA ASN A 54 -15.79 -3.35 -9.12
C ASN A 54 -15.09 -2.54 -10.23
N LEU A 55 -15.15 -1.22 -10.13
CA LEU A 55 -14.61 -0.30 -11.14
C LEU A 55 -13.10 -0.39 -11.33
N TYR A 56 -12.37 -0.76 -10.29
CA TYR A 56 -10.90 -0.72 -10.27
C TYR A 56 -10.23 -2.08 -10.34
N PHE A 57 -11.00 -3.15 -10.17
CA PHE A 57 -10.46 -4.50 -10.33
C PHE A 57 -10.26 -4.84 -11.81
N SER A 58 -9.16 -5.49 -12.13
CA SER A 58 -8.89 -5.94 -13.51
C SER A 58 -9.98 -6.89 -13.98
N GLY A 59 -10.62 -6.57 -15.11
CA GLY A 59 -11.78 -7.31 -15.62
C GLY A 59 -13.11 -6.99 -14.93
N HIS A 60 -13.14 -6.05 -13.98
CA HIS A 60 -14.32 -5.53 -13.27
C HIS A 60 -15.16 -6.57 -12.52
N GLN A 61 -14.70 -7.81 -12.39
CA GLN A 61 -15.37 -8.88 -11.64
C GLN A 61 -14.47 -9.39 -10.54
N ILE A 62 -14.89 -9.26 -9.29
CA ILE A 62 -14.13 -9.67 -8.11
C ILE A 62 -14.95 -10.62 -7.24
N ALA A 63 -14.30 -11.68 -6.74
CA ALA A 63 -14.96 -12.67 -5.88
C ALA A 63 -15.17 -12.15 -4.43
N MET A 64 -14.43 -11.12 -4.02
CA MET A 64 -14.59 -10.52 -2.70
C MET A 64 -15.88 -9.71 -2.64
N ALA A 65 -16.77 -10.05 -1.71
CA ALA A 65 -17.94 -9.21 -1.41
C ALA A 65 -17.51 -7.85 -0.88
N PRO A 66 -18.32 -6.77 -1.05
CA PRO A 66 -18.05 -5.47 -0.46
C PRO A 66 -17.81 -5.59 1.04
N PRO A 67 -16.56 -5.37 1.54
CA PRO A 67 -16.25 -5.59 2.95
C PRO A 67 -16.64 -4.43 3.85
N LEU A 68 -16.91 -3.26 3.29
CA LEU A 68 -17.22 -2.03 4.01
C LEU A 68 -18.63 -1.55 3.69
N SER A 69 -19.37 -1.18 4.73
CA SER A 69 -20.66 -0.50 4.63
C SER A 69 -20.67 0.69 5.56
N LYS A 70 -21.51 1.69 5.26
CA LYS A 70 -21.65 2.88 6.10
C LYS A 70 -22.02 2.48 7.53
N ASP A 71 -21.36 3.11 8.50
CA ASP A 71 -21.59 2.91 9.95
C ASP A 71 -21.31 1.46 10.43
N LEU A 72 -20.46 0.70 9.72
CA LEU A 72 -20.08 -0.67 10.08
C LEU A 72 -19.35 -0.74 11.43
N VAL A 73 -18.58 0.28 11.78
CA VAL A 73 -17.83 0.38 13.02
C VAL A 73 -18.19 1.67 13.76
N GLN A 74 -17.92 1.72 15.05
CA GLN A 74 -18.08 2.94 15.84
C GLN A 74 -16.70 3.37 16.34
N TYR A 75 -16.26 4.57 15.92
CA TYR A 75 -15.01 5.15 16.37
C TYR A 75 -15.15 5.75 17.78
N ALA A 76 -14.17 5.52 18.63
CA ALA A 76 -14.19 5.99 20.02
C ALA A 76 -14.10 7.52 20.13
N ASP A 77 -13.54 8.19 19.13
CA ASP A 77 -13.40 9.63 19.04
C ASP A 77 -14.59 10.35 18.38
N GLY A 78 -15.64 9.59 18.00
CA GLY A 78 -16.83 10.12 17.33
C GLY A 78 -16.64 10.42 15.84
N THR A 79 -15.53 10.02 15.22
CA THR A 79 -15.32 10.17 13.77
C THR A 79 -16.44 9.43 13.00
N PRO A 80 -17.06 10.03 11.96
CA PRO A 80 -18.08 9.34 11.17
C PRO A 80 -17.50 8.13 10.42
N ALA A 81 -18.10 6.95 10.62
CA ALA A 81 -17.67 5.70 9.96
C ALA A 81 -18.16 5.62 8.51
N THR A 82 -17.66 6.53 7.67
CA THR A 82 -17.91 6.48 6.22
C THR A 82 -17.06 5.39 5.58
N VAL A 83 -17.52 4.85 4.44
CA VAL A 83 -16.76 3.84 3.68
C VAL A 83 -15.38 4.36 3.31
N ASP A 84 -15.27 5.64 2.91
CA ASP A 84 -13.98 6.27 2.55
C ASP A 84 -13.02 6.37 3.75
N GLN A 85 -13.54 6.75 4.93
CA GLN A 85 -12.73 6.83 6.15
C GLN A 85 -12.22 5.45 6.56
N MET A 86 -13.10 4.46 6.63
CA MET A 86 -12.72 3.08 6.99
C MET A 86 -11.72 2.49 5.97
N ALA A 87 -11.91 2.74 4.67
CA ALA A 87 -10.97 2.30 3.64
C ALA A 87 -9.61 2.97 3.80
N HIS A 88 -9.57 4.26 4.14
CA HIS A 88 -8.32 4.98 4.44
C HIS A 88 -7.58 4.37 5.63
N ASP A 89 -8.28 4.07 6.72
CA ASP A 89 -7.68 3.53 7.94
C ASP A 89 -7.12 2.12 7.71
N VAL A 90 -7.88 1.26 7.02
CA VAL A 90 -7.40 -0.09 6.66
C VAL A 90 -6.16 -0.01 5.77
N VAL A 91 -6.15 0.87 4.77
CA VAL A 91 -5.00 1.04 3.88
C VAL A 91 -3.78 1.57 4.63
N THR A 92 -3.97 2.50 5.56
CA THR A 92 -2.91 3.01 6.42
C THR A 92 -2.31 1.92 7.29
N PHE A 93 -3.16 1.08 7.88
CA PHE A 93 -2.72 -0.09 8.64
C PHE A 93 -1.94 -1.09 7.76
N LEU A 94 -2.43 -1.42 6.58
CA LEU A 94 -1.76 -2.33 5.65
C LEU A 94 -0.42 -1.77 5.16
N ALA A 95 -0.32 -0.45 4.97
CA ALA A 95 0.93 0.21 4.63
C ALA A 95 1.97 0.07 5.76
N TRP A 96 1.53 0.31 7.00
CA TRP A 96 2.38 0.10 8.18
C TRP A 96 2.78 -1.37 8.33
N ALA A 97 1.83 -2.30 8.18
CA ALA A 97 2.10 -3.74 8.30
C ALA A 97 3.11 -4.25 7.26
N SER A 98 3.11 -3.65 6.05
CA SER A 98 4.06 -4.00 4.99
C SER A 98 5.46 -3.42 5.19
N GLU A 99 5.62 -2.36 5.98
CA GLU A 99 6.89 -1.66 6.23
C GLU A 99 6.97 -1.10 7.67
N PRO A 100 6.99 -1.93 8.70
CA PRO A 100 6.99 -1.46 10.10
C PRO A 100 8.24 -0.62 10.44
N GLU A 101 9.37 -0.89 9.76
CA GLU A 101 10.64 -0.20 9.99
C GLU A 101 10.87 1.01 9.04
N MET A 102 9.84 1.47 8.34
CA MET A 102 9.99 2.53 7.35
C MET A 102 10.52 3.84 7.96
N GLU A 103 10.06 4.20 9.14
CA GLU A 103 10.50 5.44 9.82
C GLU A 103 11.97 5.34 10.24
N GLU A 104 12.39 4.23 10.83
CA GLU A 104 13.79 4.00 11.20
C GLU A 104 14.70 4.04 9.98
N ARG A 105 14.29 3.40 8.89
CA ARG A 105 15.03 3.40 7.63
C ARG A 105 15.18 4.82 7.05
N LYS A 106 14.13 5.64 7.11
CA LYS A 106 14.19 7.04 6.67
C LYS A 106 15.13 7.88 7.55
N HIS A 107 15.04 7.74 8.86
CA HIS A 107 15.94 8.42 9.79
C HIS A 107 17.41 8.02 9.60
N LEU A 108 17.67 6.73 9.40
CA LEU A 108 19.01 6.24 9.08
C LEU A 108 19.49 6.80 7.75
N GLY A 109 18.63 6.81 6.73
CA GLY A 109 18.95 7.35 5.41
C GLY A 109 19.39 8.81 5.46
N VAL A 110 18.71 9.66 6.21
CA VAL A 110 19.12 11.07 6.41
C VAL A 110 20.51 11.17 7.06
N LYS A 111 20.77 10.38 8.10
CA LYS A 111 22.09 10.35 8.76
C LYS A 111 23.20 9.94 7.80
N VAL A 112 22.95 8.91 6.98
CA VAL A 112 23.89 8.43 5.96
C VAL A 112 24.16 9.50 4.90
N LEU A 113 23.13 10.21 4.42
CA LEU A 113 23.30 11.27 3.44
C LEU A 113 24.16 12.42 3.99
N ILE A 114 23.93 12.85 5.23
CA ILE A 114 24.76 13.88 5.90
C ILE A 114 26.22 13.40 6.02
N TYR A 115 26.42 12.16 6.45
CA TYR A 115 27.75 11.58 6.56
C TYR A 115 28.47 11.57 5.21
N LEU A 116 27.80 11.10 4.15
CA LEU A 116 28.40 11.05 2.82
C LEU A 116 28.71 12.44 2.27
N LEU A 117 27.89 13.44 2.56
CA LEU A 117 28.15 14.82 2.16
C LEU A 117 29.42 15.34 2.82
N ILE A 118 29.56 15.21 4.14
CA ILE A 118 30.76 15.61 4.88
C ILE A 118 31.98 14.87 4.33
N PHE A 119 31.88 13.57 4.14
CA PHE A 119 32.96 12.74 3.63
C PHE A 119 33.40 13.15 2.21
N THR A 120 32.45 13.47 1.35
CA THR A 120 32.73 13.96 -0.01
C THR A 120 33.50 15.29 0.01
N VAL A 121 33.10 16.22 0.89
CA VAL A 121 33.80 17.50 1.08
C VAL A 121 35.24 17.27 1.55
N LEU A 122 35.44 16.39 2.55
CA LEU A 122 36.77 16.09 3.08
C LEU A 122 37.68 15.47 2.01
N ILE A 123 37.16 14.49 1.25
CA ILE A 123 37.93 13.88 0.15
C ILE A 123 38.27 14.95 -0.93
N GLY A 124 37.32 15.82 -1.25
CA GLY A 124 37.56 16.91 -2.20
C GLY A 124 38.67 17.87 -1.74
N LEU A 125 38.70 18.19 -0.44
CA LEU A 125 39.77 19.03 0.13
C LEU A 125 41.12 18.33 0.11
N ILE A 126 41.18 17.05 0.46
CA ILE A 126 42.39 16.23 0.42
C ILE A 126 42.91 16.13 -1.01
N LYS A 127 42.03 15.82 -1.97
CA LYS A 127 42.37 15.80 -3.41
C LYS A 127 43.00 17.11 -3.83
N ARG A 128 42.35 18.25 -3.58
CA ARG A 128 42.87 19.57 -3.96
C ARG A 128 44.24 19.87 -3.34
N ARG A 129 44.46 19.47 -2.08
CA ARG A 129 45.76 19.66 -1.40
C ARG A 129 46.85 18.79 -1.99
N THR A 130 46.55 17.50 -2.31
CA THR A 130 47.53 16.56 -2.86
C THR A 130 47.95 16.98 -4.28
N TRP A 131 46.98 17.35 -5.12
CA TRP A 131 47.27 17.69 -6.50
C TRP A 131 48.06 19.01 -6.65
N ARG A 132 47.76 19.99 -5.82
CA ARG A 132 48.56 21.22 -5.75
C ARG A 132 50.04 20.98 -5.48
N ARG A 133 50.39 19.98 -4.71
CA ARG A 133 51.80 19.62 -4.41
C ARG A 133 52.48 18.85 -5.55
N LEU A 134 51.74 18.38 -6.53
CA LEU A 134 52.27 17.70 -7.69
C LEU A 134 52.51 18.66 -8.89
N GLU A 135 51.91 19.85 -8.83
CA GLU A 135 52.04 20.91 -9.82
C GLU A 135 53.17 21.90 -9.48
N GLU A 136 53.73 21.86 -8.25
CA GLU A 136 54.92 22.56 -7.79
C GLU A 136 56.18 21.68 -8.02
#